data_e2c50f2eba2ed52ed6cdec3ab3425af9
#
_entry.id   e2c50f2eba2ed52ed6cdec3ab3425af9
#
_cell.length_a   1.000
_cell.length_b   1.000
_cell.length_c   1.000
_cell.angle_alpha   90.00
_cell.angle_beta   90.00
_cell.angle_gamma   90.00
#
_symmetry.space_group_name_H-M   'P 1'
#
loop_
_entity.id
_entity.type
_entity.pdbx_description
1 polymer ?
#
loop_
_entity_poly.entity_id
_entity_poly.type
_entity_poly.pdbx_seq_one_letter_code
_entity_poly.pdbx_strand_id
1 'polypeptide(L)'
;MLKAIKKTRIYEEVVSQVHDLIKEGKLKAGDQLPSERELAETFKVSRTSVREALRALETEGLVISRTGMGTFVADLPIENLIAPLAKLLIEGKDALAEVFELRKLIEPHIATLAAERATPRDIERMKRLLEKQREQVESGATGVEADSEFHFAIGQATQNHAIEKLVSGLLDVLSHSREESLQTPGRRQASIDSHRAIVAAIENHDQAGAREAMTRHIEQVERNVLLSKKRRSATNDRKNRIDETLHQSADKPEV
;
A
#
# COMPACT_ATOMS: atom_id res chain seq x y z
N MET A 1 46.00 -11.05 24.40
CA MET A 1 44.73 -11.27 23.72
C MET A 1 44.76 -10.61 22.35
N LEU A 2 44.73 -11.37 21.26
CA LEU A 2 44.68 -10.82 19.90
C LEU A 2 43.22 -10.29 19.66
N LYS A 3 43.10 -9.00 19.29
CA LYS A 3 41.82 -8.42 18.90
C LYS A 3 41.55 -8.77 17.43
N ALA A 4 40.32 -9.20 17.08
CA ALA A 4 39.89 -9.43 15.69
C ALA A 4 40.08 -8.12 14.92
N ILE A 5 40.77 -8.21 13.78
CA ILE A 5 40.90 -7.09 12.82
C ILE A 5 39.57 -6.98 12.11
N LYS A 6 38.90 -5.83 12.17
CA LYS A 6 37.72 -5.49 11.33
C LYS A 6 38.27 -5.33 9.91
N LYS A 7 38.29 -6.42 9.15
CA LYS A 7 38.59 -6.37 7.72
C LYS A 7 37.34 -5.82 7.05
N THR A 8 37.36 -4.57 6.57
CA THR A 8 36.36 -4.08 5.63
C THR A 8 36.38 -5.05 4.48
N ARG A 9 35.27 -5.76 4.26
CA ARG A 9 35.25 -6.78 3.24
C ARG A 9 35.21 -6.05 1.90
N ILE A 10 36.09 -6.43 0.97
CA ILE A 10 36.24 -5.80 -0.37
C ILE A 10 34.90 -5.71 -1.09
N TYR A 11 34.01 -6.67 -0.89
CA TYR A 11 32.68 -6.65 -1.49
C TYR A 11 31.80 -5.50 -0.93
N GLU A 12 31.94 -5.13 0.34
CA GLU A 12 31.17 -4.03 0.96
C GLU A 12 31.51 -2.67 0.31
N GLU A 13 32.77 -2.50 -0.09
CA GLU A 13 33.20 -1.30 -0.84
C GLU A 13 32.60 -1.27 -2.25
N VAL A 14 32.52 -2.41 -2.93
CA VAL A 14 31.86 -2.52 -4.23
C VAL A 14 30.35 -2.24 -4.10
N VAL A 15 29.69 -2.76 -3.07
CA VAL A 15 28.28 -2.49 -2.76
C VAL A 15 28.05 -1.00 -2.57
N SER A 16 28.89 -0.34 -1.74
CA SER A 16 28.78 1.10 -1.48
C SER A 16 28.91 1.93 -2.75
N GLN A 17 29.88 1.63 -3.62
CA GLN A 17 30.05 2.39 -4.85
C GLN A 17 28.89 2.21 -5.83
N VAL A 18 28.34 1.01 -5.96
CA VAL A 18 27.15 0.79 -6.80
C VAL A 18 25.93 1.52 -6.23
N HIS A 19 25.77 1.48 -4.90
CA HIS A 19 24.71 2.20 -4.21
C HIS A 19 24.80 3.72 -4.45
N ASP A 20 26.03 4.30 -4.37
CA ASP A 20 26.23 5.73 -4.62
C ASP A 20 25.91 6.10 -6.07
N LEU A 21 26.28 5.26 -7.06
CA LEU A 21 25.93 5.49 -8.47
C LEU A 21 24.41 5.48 -8.70
N ILE A 22 23.67 4.59 -8.02
CA ILE A 22 22.21 4.56 -8.07
C ILE A 22 21.62 5.81 -7.40
N LYS A 23 22.12 6.17 -6.22
CA LYS A 23 21.66 7.35 -5.47
C LYS A 23 21.90 8.66 -6.23
N GLU A 24 23.02 8.77 -6.93
CA GLU A 24 23.37 9.93 -7.77
C GLU A 24 22.65 9.94 -9.11
N GLY A 25 21.82 8.92 -9.41
CA GLY A 25 21.07 8.78 -10.67
C GLY A 25 21.96 8.49 -11.90
N LYS A 26 23.21 8.10 -11.69
CA LYS A 26 24.13 7.65 -12.75
C LYS A 26 23.81 6.24 -13.24
N LEU A 27 23.25 5.40 -12.37
CA LEU A 27 22.62 4.14 -12.70
C LEU A 27 21.13 4.26 -12.41
N LYS A 28 20.30 3.99 -13.38
CA LYS A 28 18.83 4.09 -13.31
C LYS A 28 18.22 2.69 -13.28
N ALA A 29 17.00 2.61 -12.77
CA ALA A 29 16.20 1.40 -12.83
C ALA A 29 16.15 0.85 -14.28
N GLY A 30 16.39 -0.45 -14.42
CA GLY A 30 16.46 -1.13 -15.73
C GLY A 30 17.82 -1.08 -16.41
N ASP A 31 18.78 -0.26 -15.96
CA ASP A 31 20.12 -0.22 -16.54
C ASP A 31 20.85 -1.54 -16.28
N GLN A 32 21.53 -2.04 -17.30
CA GLN A 32 22.37 -3.22 -17.16
C GLN A 32 23.71 -2.87 -16.53
N LEU A 33 24.08 -3.57 -15.47
CA LEU A 33 25.42 -3.46 -14.89
C LEU A 33 26.46 -4.12 -15.82
N PRO A 34 27.71 -3.63 -15.82
CA PRO A 34 28.79 -4.33 -16.46
C PRO A 34 28.93 -5.77 -15.95
N SER A 35 29.45 -6.66 -16.79
CA SER A 35 29.66 -8.06 -16.41
C SER A 35 30.56 -8.22 -15.16
N GLU A 36 30.46 -9.34 -14.46
CA GLU A 36 31.34 -9.66 -13.32
C GLU A 36 32.83 -9.47 -13.66
N ARG A 37 33.21 -9.78 -14.91
CA ARG A 37 34.60 -9.62 -15.38
C ARG A 37 34.96 -8.14 -15.49
N GLU A 38 34.14 -7.34 -16.14
CA GLU A 38 34.37 -5.90 -16.33
C GLU A 38 34.38 -5.15 -14.99
N LEU A 39 33.46 -5.50 -14.08
CA LEU A 39 33.45 -4.95 -12.73
C LEU A 39 34.71 -5.32 -11.95
N ALA A 40 35.21 -6.57 -12.05
CA ALA A 40 36.42 -7.01 -11.40
C ALA A 40 37.66 -6.26 -11.93
N GLU A 41 37.71 -6.03 -13.22
CA GLU A 41 38.78 -5.25 -13.87
C GLU A 41 38.71 -3.76 -13.45
N THR A 42 37.52 -3.17 -13.44
CA THR A 42 37.30 -1.76 -13.09
C THR A 42 37.63 -1.46 -11.62
N PHE A 43 37.13 -2.30 -10.72
CA PHE A 43 37.36 -2.14 -9.28
C PHE A 43 38.70 -2.71 -8.81
N LYS A 44 39.44 -3.41 -9.69
CA LYS A 44 40.73 -4.09 -9.39
C LYS A 44 40.59 -5.07 -8.23
N VAL A 45 39.53 -5.86 -8.22
CA VAL A 45 39.20 -6.86 -7.20
C VAL A 45 38.99 -8.24 -7.83
N SER A 46 38.86 -9.27 -6.99
CA SER A 46 38.57 -10.62 -7.50
C SER A 46 37.14 -10.72 -8.01
N ARG A 47 36.91 -11.58 -9.02
CA ARG A 47 35.55 -11.89 -9.51
C ARG A 47 34.64 -12.47 -8.40
N THR A 48 35.26 -13.19 -7.43
CA THR A 48 34.53 -13.69 -6.27
C THR A 48 33.99 -12.56 -5.41
N SER A 49 34.80 -11.50 -5.14
CA SER A 49 34.33 -10.34 -4.39
C SER A 49 33.23 -9.56 -5.11
N VAL A 50 33.31 -9.44 -6.44
CA VAL A 50 32.24 -8.85 -7.26
C VAL A 50 30.97 -9.67 -7.16
N ARG A 51 31.05 -11.00 -7.26
CA ARG A 51 29.89 -11.88 -7.14
C ARG A 51 29.23 -11.81 -5.77
N GLU A 52 30.03 -11.71 -4.69
CA GLU A 52 29.53 -11.50 -3.34
C GLU A 52 28.81 -10.14 -3.24
N ALA A 53 29.38 -9.08 -3.82
CA ALA A 53 28.75 -7.76 -3.86
C ALA A 53 27.42 -7.77 -4.63
N LEU A 54 27.39 -8.39 -5.82
CA LEU A 54 26.16 -8.49 -6.61
C LEU A 54 25.07 -9.28 -5.88
N ARG A 55 25.43 -10.36 -5.17
CA ARG A 55 24.49 -11.12 -4.33
C ARG A 55 23.97 -10.30 -3.15
N ALA A 56 24.83 -9.49 -2.51
CA ALA A 56 24.41 -8.59 -1.45
C ALA A 56 23.42 -7.54 -1.98
N LEU A 57 23.76 -6.88 -3.09
CA LEU A 57 22.87 -5.93 -3.77
C LEU A 57 21.54 -6.57 -4.22
N GLU A 58 21.56 -7.82 -4.66
CA GLU A 58 20.37 -8.58 -5.03
C GLU A 58 19.51 -8.91 -3.79
N THR A 59 20.15 -9.26 -2.67
CA THR A 59 19.47 -9.48 -1.38
C THR A 59 18.84 -8.18 -0.85
N GLU A 60 19.51 -7.04 -1.07
CA GLU A 60 18.98 -5.71 -0.76
C GLU A 60 17.90 -5.25 -1.75
N GLY A 61 17.69 -6.01 -2.83
CA GLY A 61 16.72 -5.69 -3.86
C GLY A 61 17.13 -4.55 -4.80
N LEU A 62 18.40 -4.14 -4.77
CA LEU A 62 18.92 -3.04 -5.62
C LEU A 62 19.25 -3.49 -7.04
N VAL A 63 19.51 -4.78 -7.24
CA VAL A 63 19.76 -5.37 -8.56
C VAL A 63 19.01 -6.69 -8.73
N ILE A 64 18.81 -7.11 -9.97
CA ILE A 64 18.18 -8.38 -10.34
C ILE A 64 19.10 -9.10 -11.34
N SER A 65 19.47 -10.35 -11.04
CA SER A 65 20.23 -11.21 -11.95
C SER A 65 19.27 -11.98 -12.86
N ARG A 66 19.45 -11.82 -14.17
CA ARG A 66 18.69 -12.57 -15.19
C ARG A 66 19.62 -13.57 -15.86
N THR A 67 19.29 -14.85 -15.75
CA THR A 67 20.11 -15.95 -16.31
C THR A 67 20.39 -15.72 -17.81
N GLY A 68 21.66 -15.69 -18.19
CA GLY A 68 22.11 -15.48 -19.58
C GLY A 68 22.02 -14.03 -20.08
N MET A 69 21.42 -13.11 -19.33
CA MET A 69 21.25 -11.71 -19.74
C MET A 69 22.11 -10.74 -18.93
N GLY A 70 22.55 -11.13 -17.72
CA GLY A 70 23.35 -10.28 -16.85
C GLY A 70 22.57 -9.74 -15.64
N THR A 71 23.19 -8.77 -14.95
CA THR A 71 22.62 -8.12 -13.77
C THR A 71 22.13 -6.73 -14.15
N PHE A 72 20.94 -6.38 -13.70
CA PHE A 72 20.27 -5.10 -13.99
C PHE A 72 19.98 -4.39 -12.69
N VAL A 73 20.02 -3.05 -12.70
CA VAL A 73 19.49 -2.24 -11.59
C VAL A 73 18.01 -2.58 -11.44
N ALA A 74 17.63 -2.96 -10.25
CA ALA A 74 16.24 -3.34 -9.99
C ALA A 74 15.32 -2.13 -10.21
N ASP A 75 14.33 -2.33 -11.05
CA ASP A 75 13.14 -1.49 -11.06
C ASP A 75 12.20 -2.08 -9.99
N LEU A 76 12.56 -1.83 -8.73
CA LEU A 76 11.64 -2.13 -7.64
C LEU A 76 10.84 -0.87 -7.37
N PRO A 77 9.64 -0.78 -7.91
CA PRO A 77 8.71 0.21 -7.42
C PRO A 77 8.63 0.03 -5.90
N ILE A 78 8.81 1.11 -5.13
CA ILE A 78 8.65 1.09 -3.65
C ILE A 78 7.32 0.43 -3.28
N GLU A 79 6.33 0.53 -4.16
CA GLU A 79 5.03 -0.13 -4.09
C GLU A 79 5.17 -1.65 -3.89
N ASN A 80 6.12 -2.30 -4.56
CA ASN A 80 6.39 -3.73 -4.43
C ASN A 80 7.03 -4.13 -3.08
N LEU A 81 7.59 -3.17 -2.35
CA LEU A 81 8.11 -3.37 -0.99
C LEU A 81 7.07 -3.03 0.08
N ILE A 82 6.27 -1.99 -0.17
CA ILE A 82 5.26 -1.53 0.80
C ILE A 82 4.12 -2.55 0.91
N ALA A 83 3.62 -3.09 -0.20
CA ALA A 83 2.50 -4.02 -0.18
C ALA A 83 2.81 -5.33 0.60
N PRO A 84 3.96 -6.03 0.41
CA PRO A 84 4.33 -7.17 1.23
C PRO A 84 4.56 -6.81 2.70
N LEU A 85 5.22 -5.67 2.99
CA LEU A 85 5.44 -5.20 4.35
C LEU A 85 4.12 -4.88 5.05
N ALA A 86 3.24 -4.17 4.38
CA ALA A 86 1.92 -3.85 4.90
C ALA A 86 1.09 -5.12 5.13
N LYS A 87 1.18 -6.13 4.24
CA LYS A 87 0.53 -7.42 4.44
C LYS A 87 1.06 -8.16 5.68
N LEU A 88 2.37 -8.14 5.92
CA LEU A 88 2.97 -8.72 7.13
C LEU A 88 2.53 -8.00 8.42
N LEU A 89 2.38 -6.67 8.36
CA LEU A 89 1.92 -5.85 9.49
C LEU A 89 0.43 -6.08 9.81
N ILE A 90 -0.34 -6.60 8.85
CA ILE A 90 -1.81 -6.80 8.96
C ILE A 90 -2.17 -8.26 9.26
N GLU A 91 -1.20 -9.15 9.49
CA GLU A 91 -1.46 -10.54 9.88
C GLU A 91 -1.86 -10.61 11.36
N GLY A 92 -3.15 -10.80 11.65
CA GLY A 92 -3.66 -10.99 13.00
C GLY A 92 -5.17 -10.82 13.12
N LYS A 93 -5.72 -11.20 14.27
CA LYS A 93 -7.16 -11.06 14.56
C LYS A 93 -7.63 -9.60 14.60
N ASP A 94 -6.71 -8.69 14.95
CA ASP A 94 -6.98 -7.25 15.12
C ASP A 94 -6.45 -6.40 13.96
N ALA A 95 -5.89 -7.04 12.92
CA ALA A 95 -5.30 -6.39 11.75
C ALA A 95 -6.15 -5.27 11.14
N LEU A 96 -7.46 -5.43 11.13
CA LEU A 96 -8.37 -4.42 10.60
C LEU A 96 -8.42 -3.16 11.47
N ALA A 97 -8.40 -3.29 12.80
CA ALA A 97 -8.38 -2.15 13.72
C ALA A 97 -7.06 -1.37 13.57
N GLU A 98 -5.94 -2.09 13.50
CA GLU A 98 -4.61 -1.51 13.29
C GLU A 98 -4.51 -0.75 11.95
N VAL A 99 -5.12 -1.29 10.89
CA VAL A 99 -5.25 -0.59 9.59
C VAL A 99 -6.03 0.72 9.73
N PHE A 100 -7.15 0.72 10.47
CA PHE A 100 -7.90 1.96 10.68
C PHE A 100 -7.15 2.97 11.55
N GLU A 101 -6.36 2.53 12.52
CA GLU A 101 -5.48 3.41 13.29
C GLU A 101 -4.45 4.09 12.37
N LEU A 102 -3.80 3.31 11.50
CA LEU A 102 -2.86 3.83 10.52
C LEU A 102 -3.53 4.82 9.56
N ARG A 103 -4.70 4.49 9.02
CA ARG A 103 -5.47 5.38 8.14
C ARG A 103 -5.80 6.71 8.81
N LYS A 104 -6.29 6.68 10.05
CA LYS A 104 -6.59 7.89 10.85
C LYS A 104 -5.37 8.75 11.12
N LEU A 105 -4.20 8.13 11.19
CA LEU A 105 -2.95 8.84 11.40
C LEU A 105 -2.46 9.55 10.12
N ILE A 106 -2.54 8.89 8.95
CA ILE A 106 -1.87 9.37 7.74
C ILE A 106 -2.82 10.08 6.75
N GLU A 107 -4.01 9.53 6.46
CA GLU A 107 -4.87 10.06 5.38
C GLU A 107 -5.37 11.49 5.65
N PRO A 108 -5.73 11.91 6.87
CA PRO A 108 -6.09 13.31 7.14
C PRO A 108 -4.95 14.31 6.90
N HIS A 109 -3.69 13.91 7.18
CA HIS A 109 -2.53 14.75 6.90
C HIS A 109 -2.23 14.84 5.41
N ILE A 110 -2.43 13.73 4.67
CA ILE A 110 -2.33 13.72 3.21
C ILE A 110 -3.38 14.66 2.59
N ALA A 111 -4.63 14.63 3.08
CA ALA A 111 -5.68 15.54 2.64
C ALA A 111 -5.34 17.02 2.93
N THR A 112 -4.72 17.31 4.08
CA THR A 112 -4.22 18.66 4.41
C THR A 112 -3.20 19.15 3.38
N LEU A 113 -2.21 18.31 3.05
CA LEU A 113 -1.18 18.64 2.07
C LEU A 113 -1.75 18.75 0.64
N ALA A 114 -2.73 17.91 0.30
CA ALA A 114 -3.44 18.03 -0.96
C ALA A 114 -4.18 19.37 -1.06
N ALA A 115 -4.86 19.81 -0.01
CA ALA A 115 -5.52 21.14 0.02
C ALA A 115 -4.52 22.29 -0.12
N GLU A 116 -3.29 22.13 0.39
CA GLU A 116 -2.23 23.13 0.24
C GLU A 116 -1.71 23.21 -1.20
N ARG A 117 -1.59 22.06 -1.91
CA ARG A 117 -0.73 21.92 -3.10
C ARG A 117 -1.46 21.50 -4.36
N ALA A 118 -2.74 21.12 -4.27
CA ALA A 118 -3.49 20.65 -5.42
C ALA A 118 -3.54 21.69 -6.54
N THR A 119 -3.25 21.23 -7.75
CA THR A 119 -3.42 22.02 -8.95
C THR A 119 -4.87 21.94 -9.46
N PRO A 120 -5.32 22.86 -10.32
CA PRO A 120 -6.64 22.76 -10.97
C PRO A 120 -6.83 21.42 -11.71
N ARG A 121 -5.75 20.84 -12.25
CA ARG A 121 -5.79 19.53 -12.93
C ARG A 121 -6.05 18.38 -11.93
N ASP A 122 -5.48 18.45 -10.75
CA ASP A 122 -5.71 17.45 -9.69
C ASP A 122 -7.16 17.49 -9.20
N ILE A 123 -7.70 18.69 -8.99
CA ILE A 123 -9.09 18.91 -8.59
C ILE A 123 -10.05 18.35 -9.65
N GLU A 124 -9.85 18.69 -10.92
CA GLU A 124 -10.65 18.16 -12.01
C GLU A 124 -10.57 16.62 -12.12
N ARG A 125 -9.41 16.05 -11.86
CA ARG A 125 -9.26 14.58 -11.80
C ARG A 125 -10.08 13.98 -10.67
N MET A 126 -10.00 14.53 -9.46
CA MET A 126 -10.80 14.06 -8.31
C MET A 126 -12.30 14.16 -8.59
N LYS A 127 -12.77 15.26 -9.20
CA LYS A 127 -14.17 15.41 -9.62
C LYS A 127 -14.62 14.35 -10.62
N ARG A 128 -13.79 14.04 -11.64
CA ARG A 128 -14.09 12.96 -12.59
C ARG A 128 -14.16 11.59 -11.91
N LEU A 129 -13.31 11.33 -10.93
CA LEU A 129 -13.34 10.06 -10.19
C LEU A 129 -14.58 9.92 -9.30
N LEU A 130 -15.05 11.03 -8.72
CA LEU A 130 -16.35 11.05 -8.03
C LEU A 130 -17.51 10.73 -8.97
N GLU A 131 -17.50 11.29 -10.17
CA GLU A 131 -18.51 11.00 -11.18
C GLU A 131 -18.46 9.54 -11.63
N LYS A 132 -17.26 9.00 -11.91
CA LYS A 132 -17.05 7.57 -12.20
C LYS A 132 -17.61 6.69 -11.08
N GLN A 133 -17.34 7.05 -9.81
CA GLN A 133 -17.84 6.31 -8.65
C GLN A 133 -19.38 6.34 -8.60
N ARG A 134 -20.00 7.50 -8.86
CA ARG A 134 -21.45 7.65 -8.92
C ARG A 134 -22.06 6.76 -9.99
N GLU A 135 -21.54 6.80 -11.22
CA GLU A 135 -22.00 5.98 -12.33
C GLU A 135 -21.89 4.48 -12.04
N GLN A 136 -20.77 4.04 -11.44
CA GLN A 136 -20.57 2.66 -11.01
C GLN A 136 -21.63 2.24 -9.97
N VAL A 137 -21.92 3.10 -9.00
CA VAL A 137 -22.93 2.83 -7.97
C VAL A 137 -24.36 2.79 -8.57
N GLU A 138 -24.69 3.70 -9.47
CA GLU A 138 -25.98 3.74 -10.17
C GLU A 138 -26.20 2.51 -11.05
N SER A 139 -25.13 1.95 -11.66
CA SER A 139 -25.19 0.71 -12.43
C SER A 139 -25.24 -0.56 -11.56
N GLY A 140 -25.24 -0.41 -10.23
CA GLY A 140 -25.29 -1.52 -9.28
C GLY A 140 -23.92 -2.06 -8.83
N ALA A 141 -22.81 -1.55 -9.37
CA ALA A 141 -21.47 -1.92 -8.96
C ALA A 141 -21.13 -1.34 -7.58
N THR A 142 -20.03 -1.82 -6.98
CA THR A 142 -19.59 -1.35 -5.64
C THR A 142 -18.96 0.02 -5.66
N GLY A 143 -18.34 0.43 -6.77
CA GLY A 143 -17.59 1.67 -6.89
C GLY A 143 -16.20 1.62 -6.24
N VAL A 144 -15.72 0.43 -5.84
CA VAL A 144 -14.44 0.27 -5.11
C VAL A 144 -13.22 0.69 -5.93
N GLU A 145 -13.26 0.47 -7.24
CA GLU A 145 -12.17 0.88 -8.14
C GLU A 145 -12.01 2.41 -8.16
N ALA A 146 -13.11 3.13 -8.42
CA ALA A 146 -13.11 4.58 -8.42
C ALA A 146 -12.80 5.18 -7.04
N ASP A 147 -13.24 4.52 -5.95
CA ASP A 147 -12.90 4.87 -4.56
C ASP A 147 -11.38 4.77 -4.33
N SER A 148 -10.75 3.70 -4.78
CA SER A 148 -9.30 3.52 -4.65
C SER A 148 -8.51 4.53 -5.48
N GLU A 149 -8.92 4.75 -6.74
CA GLU A 149 -8.32 5.76 -7.61
C GLU A 149 -8.47 7.18 -7.03
N PHE A 150 -9.58 7.46 -6.35
CA PHE A 150 -9.84 8.75 -5.69
C PHE A 150 -8.85 9.00 -4.55
N HIS A 151 -8.64 8.06 -3.65
CA HIS A 151 -7.65 8.19 -2.58
C HIS A 151 -6.22 8.31 -3.11
N PHE A 152 -5.91 7.61 -4.19
CA PHE A 152 -4.62 7.76 -4.88
C PHE A 152 -4.45 9.16 -5.47
N ALA A 153 -5.49 9.71 -6.10
CA ALA A 153 -5.45 11.06 -6.65
C ALA A 153 -5.22 12.13 -5.57
N ILE A 154 -5.76 11.96 -4.36
CA ILE A 154 -5.44 12.83 -3.22
C ILE A 154 -3.96 12.74 -2.85
N GLY A 155 -3.38 11.53 -2.83
CA GLY A 155 -1.94 11.33 -2.61
C GLY A 155 -1.08 12.06 -3.64
N GLN A 156 -1.44 11.97 -4.92
CA GLN A 156 -0.74 12.67 -6.01
C GLN A 156 -0.86 14.19 -5.90
N ALA A 157 -2.03 14.70 -5.46
CA ALA A 157 -2.26 16.14 -5.27
C ALA A 157 -1.37 16.77 -4.19
N THR A 158 -0.71 15.96 -3.35
CA THR A 158 0.29 16.45 -2.39
C THR A 158 1.57 16.95 -3.05
N GLN A 159 1.80 16.69 -4.34
CA GLN A 159 3.04 16.97 -5.08
C GLN A 159 4.28 16.39 -4.39
N ASN A 160 4.13 15.27 -3.68
CA ASN A 160 5.19 14.59 -2.96
C ASN A 160 5.27 13.11 -3.40
N HIS A 161 6.30 12.78 -4.17
CA HIS A 161 6.48 11.42 -4.70
C HIS A 161 6.62 10.33 -3.61
N ALA A 162 7.15 10.67 -2.43
CA ALA A 162 7.22 9.69 -1.35
C ALA A 162 5.83 9.36 -0.79
N ILE A 163 4.96 10.37 -0.67
CA ILE A 163 3.56 10.17 -0.26
C ILE A 163 2.79 9.41 -1.35
N GLU A 164 2.97 9.77 -2.62
CA GLU A 164 2.34 9.06 -3.74
C GLU A 164 2.68 7.57 -3.71
N LYS A 165 3.95 7.22 -3.55
CA LYS A 165 4.42 5.83 -3.46
C LYS A 165 3.90 5.12 -2.22
N LEU A 166 3.87 5.79 -1.06
CA LEU A 166 3.29 5.25 0.16
C LEU A 166 1.81 4.92 -0.03
N VAL A 167 1.03 5.84 -0.57
CA VAL A 167 -0.41 5.65 -0.83
C VAL A 167 -0.61 4.52 -1.83
N SER A 168 0.15 4.46 -2.92
CA SER A 168 0.08 3.37 -3.90
C SER A 168 0.31 2.01 -3.25
N GLY A 169 1.37 1.86 -2.44
CA GLY A 169 1.66 0.60 -1.76
C GLY A 169 0.63 0.20 -0.69
N LEU A 170 -0.06 1.17 -0.10
CA LEU A 170 -1.13 0.90 0.87
C LEU A 170 -2.48 0.61 0.18
N LEU A 171 -2.67 0.98 -1.08
CA LEU A 171 -3.95 0.77 -1.78
C LEU A 171 -4.40 -0.68 -1.80
N ASP A 172 -3.48 -1.61 -2.09
CA ASP A 172 -3.77 -3.05 -2.14
C ASP A 172 -4.21 -3.59 -0.77
N VAL A 173 -3.56 -3.12 0.29
CA VAL A 173 -3.88 -3.48 1.67
C VAL A 173 -5.23 -2.93 2.10
N LEU A 174 -5.52 -1.71 1.69
CA LEU A 174 -6.76 -1.02 2.04
C LEU A 174 -7.94 -1.42 1.15
N SER A 175 -7.68 -1.97 -0.05
CA SER A 175 -8.71 -2.35 -1.03
C SER A 175 -9.72 -3.33 -0.43
N HIS A 176 -9.24 -4.34 0.29
CA HIS A 176 -10.12 -5.34 0.93
C HIS A 176 -11.06 -4.72 1.98
N SER A 177 -10.56 -3.81 2.81
CA SER A 177 -11.38 -3.11 3.80
C SER A 177 -12.40 -2.15 3.14
N ARG A 178 -12.04 -1.55 2.01
CA ARG A 178 -12.93 -0.71 1.20
C ARG A 178 -14.03 -1.54 0.56
N GLU A 179 -13.69 -2.67 -0.05
CA GLU A 179 -14.65 -3.57 -0.66
C GLU A 179 -15.68 -4.07 0.37
N GLU A 180 -15.25 -4.55 1.54
CA GLU A 180 -16.16 -4.93 2.64
C GLU A 180 -17.08 -3.79 3.06
N SER A 181 -16.54 -2.57 3.19
CA SER A 181 -17.31 -1.39 3.55
C SER A 181 -18.38 -1.05 2.53
N LEU A 182 -18.05 -1.05 1.24
CA LEU A 182 -18.95 -0.63 0.15
C LEU A 182 -20.04 -1.65 -0.18
N GLN A 183 -19.91 -2.91 0.27
CA GLN A 183 -20.96 -3.90 0.20
C GLN A 183 -22.10 -3.64 1.20
N THR A 184 -21.89 -2.84 2.23
CA THR A 184 -22.91 -2.54 3.24
C THR A 184 -23.99 -1.61 2.64
N PRO A 185 -25.31 -1.92 2.79
CA PRO A 185 -26.38 -1.06 2.29
C PRO A 185 -26.26 0.39 2.77
N GLY A 186 -26.52 1.34 1.85
CA GLY A 186 -26.41 2.78 2.11
C GLY A 186 -24.99 3.33 2.17
N ARG A 187 -23.96 2.47 2.23
CA ARG A 187 -22.57 2.89 2.37
C ARG A 187 -22.01 3.52 1.10
N ARG A 188 -22.44 3.04 -0.07
CA ARG A 188 -21.96 3.54 -1.37
C ARG A 188 -22.29 5.03 -1.54
N GLN A 189 -23.53 5.42 -1.25
CA GLN A 189 -23.93 6.84 -1.32
C GLN A 189 -23.20 7.67 -0.27
N ALA A 190 -23.10 7.19 0.97
CA ALA A 190 -22.39 7.89 2.03
C ALA A 190 -20.87 8.07 1.72
N SER A 191 -20.25 7.14 0.95
CA SER A 191 -18.88 7.29 0.45
C SER A 191 -18.79 8.47 -0.52
N ILE A 192 -19.67 8.52 -1.52
CA ILE A 192 -19.71 9.61 -2.51
C ILE A 192 -19.90 10.96 -1.81
N ASP A 193 -20.81 11.05 -0.85
CA ASP A 193 -21.10 12.31 -0.14
C ASP A 193 -19.90 12.77 0.71
N SER A 194 -19.22 11.84 1.38
CA SER A 194 -18.01 12.17 2.15
C SER A 194 -16.84 12.58 1.24
N HIS A 195 -16.69 11.93 0.08
CA HIS A 195 -15.67 12.31 -0.90
C HIS A 195 -15.94 13.68 -1.51
N ARG A 196 -17.19 14.05 -1.77
CA ARG A 196 -17.56 15.43 -2.19
C ARG A 196 -17.11 16.47 -1.19
N ALA A 197 -17.31 16.21 0.10
CA ALA A 197 -16.86 17.13 1.15
C ALA A 197 -15.33 17.29 1.16
N ILE A 198 -14.59 16.22 0.95
CA ILE A 198 -13.12 16.24 0.85
C ILE A 198 -12.68 17.07 -0.37
N VAL A 199 -13.26 16.82 -1.55
CA VAL A 199 -12.92 17.58 -2.77
C VAL A 199 -13.25 19.04 -2.62
N ALA A 200 -14.40 19.39 -2.05
CA ALA A 200 -14.79 20.77 -1.83
C ALA A 200 -13.79 21.52 -0.93
N ALA A 201 -13.31 20.88 0.14
CA ALA A 201 -12.30 21.47 1.01
C ALA A 201 -10.95 21.64 0.30
N ILE A 202 -10.51 20.63 -0.50
CA ILE A 202 -9.27 20.70 -1.28
C ILE A 202 -9.37 21.81 -2.35
N GLU A 203 -10.48 21.90 -3.07
CA GLU A 203 -10.73 22.95 -4.08
C GLU A 203 -10.69 24.36 -3.51
N ASN A 204 -11.19 24.53 -2.28
CA ASN A 204 -11.14 25.81 -1.58
C ASN A 204 -9.82 26.08 -0.85
N HIS A 205 -8.82 25.20 -1.01
CA HIS A 205 -7.55 25.26 -0.28
C HIS A 205 -7.72 25.31 1.25
N ASP A 206 -8.84 24.76 1.75
CA ASP A 206 -9.14 24.65 3.18
C ASP A 206 -8.47 23.41 3.79
N GLN A 207 -7.26 23.61 4.29
CA GLN A 207 -6.45 22.58 4.92
C GLN A 207 -7.14 21.94 6.14
N ALA A 208 -7.77 22.76 6.98
CA ALA A 208 -8.44 22.29 8.19
C ALA A 208 -9.72 21.52 7.84
N GLY A 209 -10.51 22.04 6.90
CA GLY A 209 -11.71 21.37 6.39
C GLY A 209 -11.40 20.05 5.69
N ALA A 210 -10.32 19.98 4.90
CA ALA A 210 -9.89 18.77 4.23
C ALA A 210 -9.47 17.68 5.24
N ARG A 211 -8.72 18.06 6.27
CA ARG A 211 -8.35 17.17 7.36
C ARG A 211 -9.58 16.62 8.08
N GLU A 212 -10.51 17.50 8.45
CA GLU A 212 -11.71 17.11 9.19
C GLU A 212 -12.63 16.24 8.33
N ALA A 213 -12.82 16.56 7.05
CA ALA A 213 -13.63 15.77 6.13
C ALA A 213 -13.06 14.36 5.96
N MET A 214 -11.74 14.23 5.78
CA MET A 214 -11.07 12.92 5.68
C MET A 214 -11.17 12.15 7.00
N THR A 215 -10.97 12.77 8.15
CA THR A 215 -11.12 12.11 9.45
C THR A 215 -12.53 11.54 9.61
N ARG A 216 -13.57 12.34 9.35
CA ARG A 216 -14.98 11.90 9.41
C ARG A 216 -15.26 10.75 8.43
N HIS A 217 -14.70 10.83 7.23
CA HIS A 217 -14.81 9.76 6.24
C HIS A 217 -14.27 8.43 6.79
N ILE A 218 -13.03 8.41 7.30
CA ILE A 218 -12.39 7.18 7.80
C ILE A 218 -13.12 6.61 9.01
N GLU A 219 -13.52 7.45 9.97
CA GLU A 219 -14.30 7.03 11.14
C GLU A 219 -15.66 6.43 10.76
N GLN A 220 -16.30 6.96 9.72
CA GLN A 220 -17.55 6.40 9.21
C GLN A 220 -17.34 5.05 8.56
N VAL A 221 -16.25 4.88 7.77
CA VAL A 221 -15.85 3.60 7.18
C VAL A 221 -15.59 2.57 8.28
N GLU A 222 -14.77 2.91 9.28
CA GLU A 222 -14.43 2.05 10.41
C GLU A 222 -15.69 1.55 11.15
N ARG A 223 -16.57 2.47 11.55
CA ARG A 223 -17.82 2.12 12.22
C ARG A 223 -18.64 1.12 11.42
N ASN A 224 -18.75 1.32 10.11
CA ASN A 224 -19.56 0.45 9.26
C ASN A 224 -18.93 -0.94 9.10
N VAL A 225 -17.62 -1.03 8.92
CA VAL A 225 -16.91 -2.31 8.78
C VAL A 225 -16.95 -3.11 10.09
N LEU A 226 -16.72 -2.45 11.23
CA LEU A 226 -16.78 -3.12 12.55
C LEU A 226 -18.20 -3.60 12.87
N LEU A 227 -19.23 -2.84 12.52
CA LEU A 227 -20.63 -3.24 12.70
C LEU A 227 -21.00 -4.42 11.80
N SER A 228 -20.52 -4.45 10.56
CA SER A 228 -20.76 -5.57 9.62
C SER A 228 -20.12 -6.87 10.12
N LYS A 229 -18.88 -6.81 10.64
CA LYS A 229 -18.20 -7.96 11.24
C LYS A 229 -18.95 -8.52 12.45
N LYS A 230 -19.41 -7.66 13.36
CA LYS A 230 -20.21 -8.10 14.52
C LYS A 230 -21.50 -8.80 14.11
N ARG A 231 -22.19 -8.31 13.09
CA ARG A 231 -23.41 -8.94 12.55
C ARG A 231 -23.14 -10.30 11.92
N ARG A 232 -22.07 -10.44 11.13
CA ARG A 232 -21.66 -11.71 10.49
C ARG A 232 -21.28 -12.76 11.57
N SER A 233 -20.51 -12.38 12.58
CA SER A 233 -20.16 -13.26 13.71
C SER A 233 -21.42 -13.78 14.41
N ALA A 234 -22.34 -12.88 14.81
CA ALA A 234 -23.57 -13.25 15.49
C ALA A 234 -24.47 -14.18 14.65
N THR A 235 -24.49 -13.99 13.30
CA THR A 235 -25.26 -14.84 12.40
C THR A 235 -24.64 -16.23 12.26
N ASN A 236 -23.31 -16.31 12.22
CA ASN A 236 -22.58 -17.58 12.12
C ASN A 236 -22.72 -18.41 13.40
N ASP A 237 -22.61 -17.75 14.58
CA ASP A 237 -22.83 -18.40 15.87
C ASP A 237 -24.25 -18.95 16.02
N ARG A 238 -25.23 -18.22 15.48
CA ARG A 238 -26.63 -18.67 15.47
C ARG A 238 -26.85 -19.88 14.57
N LYS A 239 -26.20 -19.88 13.38
CA LYS A 239 -26.27 -21.00 12.44
C LYS A 239 -25.61 -22.25 13.04
N ASN A 240 -24.43 -22.12 13.62
CA ASN A 240 -23.72 -23.25 14.27
C ASN A 240 -24.55 -23.85 15.40
N ARG A 241 -25.21 -23.04 16.24
CA ARG A 241 -26.11 -23.55 17.30
C ARG A 241 -27.32 -24.30 16.76
N ILE A 242 -27.89 -23.86 15.64
CA ILE A 242 -29.01 -24.54 15.00
C ILE A 242 -28.56 -25.90 14.45
N ASP A 243 -27.42 -25.96 13.76
CA ASP A 243 -26.85 -27.20 13.22
C ASP A 243 -26.48 -28.20 14.34
N GLU A 244 -25.91 -27.75 15.44
CA GLU A 244 -25.65 -28.60 16.65
C GLU A 244 -26.95 -29.16 17.25
N THR A 245 -28.01 -28.35 17.31
CA THR A 245 -29.31 -28.78 17.86
C THR A 245 -29.98 -29.81 16.96
N LEU A 246 -29.86 -29.66 15.62
CA LEU A 246 -30.39 -30.61 14.66
C LEU A 246 -29.65 -31.95 14.68
N HIS A 247 -28.32 -31.94 14.86
CA HIS A 247 -27.54 -33.16 14.99
C HIS A 247 -27.85 -33.92 16.29
N GLN A 248 -28.04 -33.20 17.43
CA GLN A 248 -28.42 -33.83 18.70
C GLN A 248 -29.84 -34.40 18.71
N SER A 249 -30.74 -33.91 17.85
CA SER A 249 -32.09 -34.46 17.72
C SER A 249 -32.16 -35.69 16.79
N ALA A 250 -31.19 -35.89 15.89
CA ALA A 250 -31.13 -37.02 14.98
C ALA A 250 -30.51 -38.28 15.62
N ASP A 251 -29.82 -38.14 16.76
CA ASP A 251 -29.10 -39.23 17.44
C ASP A 251 -29.85 -39.81 18.62
N LYS A 252 -31.19 -39.57 18.75
CA LYS A 252 -31.97 -40.27 19.76
C LYS A 252 -32.46 -41.61 19.19
N PRO A 253 -32.02 -42.74 19.76
CA PRO A 253 -32.54 -44.04 19.36
C PRO A 253 -34.06 -44.13 19.70
N GLU A 254 -34.84 -44.52 18.76
CA GLU A 254 -36.22 -44.93 19.01
C GLU A 254 -36.21 -46.11 19.97
N VAL A 255 -36.90 -45.95 21.12
CA VAL A 255 -37.16 -46.98 22.11
C VAL A 255 -38.43 -47.74 21.76
#